data_b2af6f6f19125d02afd9a327d3475a5e
#
_entry.id   b2af6f6f19125d02afd9a327d3475a5e
#
_cell.length_a   1.000
_cell.length_b   1.000
_cell.length_c   1.000
_cell.angle_alpha   90.00
_cell.angle_beta   90.00
_cell.angle_gamma   90.00
#
_symmetry.space_group_name_H-M   'P 1'
#
loop_
_entity.id
_entity.type
_entity.pdbx_description
1 polymer ?
#
loop_
_entity_poly.entity_id
_entity_poly.type
_entity_poly.pdbx_seq_one_letter_code
_entity_poly.pdbx_strand_id
1 'polypeptide(L)'
;LFLVLGMIVSVLSLSSVIVFFFHNFPFFLKAFFSGILFTSLFYKPLKPEKLDKKFFLGFLLACLVITLAWSFPPNEFKEVSLIYIFFGGFVGVCAFILPGISGSFILLLLGIYELVIISIKDFNLIVLSSLFAGCLVGLLLFIRVVKKAYEDYPDHLLGFFYSLVFLSIPLLWKSDEWKISLPDYQLGYIEAFSGLILGVFFIFLLQKLSSTFRDI
;
A
#
# COMPACT_ATOMS: atom_id res chain seq x y z
N LEU A 1 26.40 -2.43 4.84
CA LEU A 1 26.23 -1.95 6.21
C LEU A 1 25.62 -0.54 6.25
N PHE A 2 26.21 0.46 5.59
CA PHE A 2 25.72 1.86 5.59
C PHE A 2 24.30 2.01 5.04
N LEU A 3 23.93 1.23 4.02
CA LEU A 3 22.58 1.22 3.45
C LEU A 3 21.54 0.74 4.48
N VAL A 4 21.83 -0.36 5.18
CA VAL A 4 20.94 -0.90 6.21
C VAL A 4 20.81 0.06 7.40
N LEU A 5 21.92 0.65 7.85
CA LEU A 5 21.89 1.67 8.90
C LEU A 5 21.06 2.89 8.49
N GLY A 6 21.23 3.37 7.25
CA GLY A 6 20.42 4.47 6.71
C GLY A 6 18.93 4.13 6.66
N MET A 7 18.57 2.92 6.27
CA MET A 7 17.17 2.46 6.29
C MET A 7 16.60 2.42 7.70
N ILE A 8 17.34 1.88 8.67
CA ILE A 8 16.90 1.82 10.08
C ILE A 8 16.68 3.23 10.63
N VAL A 9 17.65 4.12 10.46
CA VAL A 9 17.55 5.52 10.93
C VAL A 9 16.37 6.23 10.26
N SER A 10 16.17 6.04 8.96
CA SER A 10 15.03 6.64 8.23
C SER A 10 13.69 6.13 8.75
N VAL A 11 13.56 4.82 8.96
CA VAL A 11 12.32 4.23 9.47
C VAL A 11 12.02 4.73 10.88
N LEU A 12 13.00 4.75 11.78
CA LEU A 12 12.81 5.18 13.15
C LEU A 12 12.47 6.67 13.26
N SER A 13 13.16 7.53 12.50
CA SER A 13 12.89 8.98 12.52
C SER A 13 11.56 9.33 11.84
N LEU A 14 11.29 8.75 10.66
CA LEU A 14 10.08 9.03 9.92
C LEU A 14 8.83 8.47 10.60
N SER A 15 8.92 7.29 11.23
CA SER A 15 7.80 6.71 11.97
C SER A 15 7.35 7.59 13.12
N SER A 16 8.28 8.18 13.87
CA SER A 16 7.96 9.12 14.97
C SER A 16 7.23 10.36 14.47
N VAL A 17 7.66 10.90 13.31
CA VAL A 17 7.00 12.05 12.67
C VAL A 17 5.59 11.67 12.19
N ILE A 18 5.45 10.52 11.54
CA ILE A 18 4.14 10.04 11.06
C ILE A 18 3.19 9.81 12.24
N VAL A 19 3.64 9.15 13.31
CA VAL A 19 2.83 8.91 14.52
C VAL A 19 2.40 10.22 15.15
N PHE A 20 3.28 11.21 15.25
CA PHE A 20 2.94 12.54 15.74
C PHE A 20 1.82 13.19 14.93
N PHE A 21 1.93 13.20 13.59
CA PHE A 21 0.88 13.76 12.72
C PHE A 21 -0.39 12.92 12.75
N PHE A 22 -0.27 11.62 12.87
CA PHE A 22 -1.41 10.72 12.98
C PHE A 22 -2.31 11.03 14.18
N HIS A 23 -1.70 11.33 15.33
CA HIS A 23 -2.44 11.64 16.55
C HIS A 23 -2.92 13.09 16.63
N ASN A 24 -2.12 14.05 16.16
CA ASN A 24 -2.42 15.46 16.34
C ASN A 24 -3.11 16.11 15.12
N PHE A 25 -2.82 15.66 13.90
CA PHE A 25 -3.29 16.25 12.64
C PHE A 25 -3.71 15.17 11.61
N PRO A 26 -4.68 14.32 11.93
CA PRO A 26 -5.04 13.18 11.10
C PRO A 26 -5.61 13.57 9.73
N PHE A 27 -6.39 14.65 9.65
CA PHE A 27 -6.93 15.14 8.38
C PHE A 27 -5.82 15.65 7.45
N PHE A 28 -4.83 16.35 8.03
CA PHE A 28 -3.64 16.76 7.31
C PHE A 28 -2.89 15.56 6.70
N LEU A 29 -2.66 14.52 7.50
CA LEU A 29 -1.90 13.35 7.06
C LEU A 29 -2.64 12.58 5.94
N LYS A 30 -3.95 12.36 6.08
CA LYS A 30 -4.79 11.74 5.05
C LYS A 30 -4.76 12.54 3.74
N ALA A 31 -4.93 13.84 3.83
CA ALA A 31 -4.92 14.72 2.67
C ALA A 31 -3.54 14.81 2.02
N PHE A 32 -2.47 14.83 2.82
CA PHE A 32 -1.09 14.80 2.34
C PHE A 32 -0.82 13.55 1.49
N PHE A 33 -1.15 12.37 1.99
CA PHE A 33 -1.01 11.14 1.23
C PHE A 33 -1.94 11.09 0.02
N SER A 34 -3.16 11.58 0.15
CA SER A 34 -4.09 11.70 -1.00
C SER A 34 -3.52 12.60 -2.10
N GLY A 35 -2.89 13.73 -1.72
CA GLY A 35 -2.21 14.62 -2.65
C GLY A 35 -1.04 13.96 -3.37
N ILE A 36 -0.21 13.20 -2.63
CA ILE A 36 0.89 12.42 -3.21
C ILE A 36 0.36 11.39 -4.22
N LEU A 37 -0.61 10.57 -3.81
CA LEU A 37 -1.17 9.51 -4.66
C LEU A 37 -1.85 10.10 -5.90
N PHE A 38 -2.69 11.12 -5.74
CA PHE A 38 -3.36 11.78 -6.85
C PHE A 38 -2.36 12.37 -7.85
N THR A 39 -1.35 13.07 -7.36
CA THR A 39 -0.36 13.70 -8.23
C THR A 39 0.51 12.66 -8.94
N SER A 40 0.83 11.53 -8.29
CA SER A 40 1.62 10.45 -8.89
C SER A 40 0.98 9.83 -10.14
N LEU A 41 -0.36 9.89 -10.26
CA LEU A 41 -1.09 9.40 -11.43
C LEU A 41 -0.81 10.19 -12.71
N PHE A 42 -0.34 11.44 -12.60
CA PHE A 42 -0.04 12.30 -13.75
C PHE A 42 1.40 12.21 -14.22
N TYR A 43 2.24 11.42 -13.52
CA TYR A 43 3.65 11.26 -13.84
C TYR A 43 4.02 9.82 -14.21
N LYS A 44 5.06 9.66 -15.03
CA LYS A 44 5.62 8.33 -15.32
C LYS A 44 6.16 7.70 -14.03
N PRO A 45 5.97 6.38 -13.81
CA PRO A 45 5.52 5.39 -14.79
C PRO A 45 3.99 5.20 -14.90
N LEU A 46 3.17 5.80 -14.04
CA LEU A 46 1.72 5.55 -13.97
C LEU A 46 0.89 6.32 -15.02
N LYS A 47 1.44 7.42 -15.56
CA LYS A 47 0.73 8.23 -16.55
C LYS A 47 0.47 7.43 -17.83
N PRO A 48 -0.81 7.17 -18.20
CA PRO A 48 -1.14 6.49 -19.44
C PRO A 48 -0.82 7.39 -20.64
N GLU A 49 -0.22 6.82 -21.67
CA GLU A 49 0.00 7.52 -22.94
C GLU A 49 -1.29 7.55 -23.78
N LYS A 50 -2.09 6.49 -23.68
CA LYS A 50 -3.39 6.35 -24.33
C LYS A 50 -4.40 5.71 -23.39
N LEU A 51 -5.63 6.22 -23.41
CA LEU A 51 -6.76 5.64 -22.68
C LEU A 51 -7.55 4.75 -23.66
N ASP A 52 -7.02 3.60 -23.97
CA ASP A 52 -7.65 2.64 -24.88
C ASP A 52 -8.43 1.55 -24.14
N LYS A 53 -9.06 0.65 -24.89
CA LYS A 53 -9.84 -0.46 -24.31
C LYS A 53 -9.00 -1.37 -23.41
N LYS A 54 -7.72 -1.54 -23.72
CA LYS A 54 -6.81 -2.39 -22.96
C LYS A 54 -6.53 -1.80 -21.58
N PHE A 55 -6.30 -0.49 -21.51
CA PHE A 55 -6.16 0.23 -20.24
C PHE A 55 -7.42 0.09 -19.38
N PHE A 56 -8.61 0.31 -19.97
CA PHE A 56 -9.87 0.17 -19.23
C PHE A 56 -10.15 -1.25 -18.74
N LEU A 57 -9.74 -2.28 -19.48
CA LEU A 57 -9.87 -3.65 -19.02
C LEU A 57 -9.00 -3.92 -17.78
N GLY A 58 -7.76 -3.45 -17.77
CA GLY A 58 -6.89 -3.52 -16.60
C GLY A 58 -7.47 -2.74 -15.41
N PHE A 59 -8.01 -1.55 -15.66
CA PHE A 59 -8.69 -0.73 -14.65
C PHE A 59 -9.87 -1.48 -14.01
N LEU A 60 -10.74 -2.08 -14.80
CA LEU A 60 -11.88 -2.86 -14.32
C LEU A 60 -11.46 -4.09 -13.52
N LEU A 61 -10.38 -4.75 -13.93
CA LEU A 61 -9.83 -5.90 -13.20
C LEU A 61 -9.39 -5.49 -11.78
N ALA A 62 -8.73 -4.35 -11.63
CA ALA A 62 -8.33 -3.85 -10.33
C ALA A 62 -9.55 -3.45 -9.46
N CYS A 63 -10.57 -2.84 -10.06
CA CYS A 63 -11.83 -2.55 -9.37
C CYS A 63 -12.47 -3.83 -8.82
N LEU A 64 -12.49 -4.88 -9.63
CA LEU A 64 -13.03 -6.18 -9.24
C LEU A 64 -12.22 -6.78 -8.07
N VAL A 65 -10.89 -6.76 -8.15
CA VAL A 65 -10.01 -7.29 -7.07
C VAL A 65 -10.24 -6.54 -5.77
N ILE A 66 -10.29 -5.22 -5.79
CA ILE A 66 -10.52 -4.40 -4.59
C ILE A 66 -11.91 -4.65 -4.03
N THR A 67 -12.95 -4.65 -4.85
CA THR A 67 -14.32 -4.90 -4.38
C THR A 67 -14.48 -6.30 -3.78
N LEU A 68 -13.89 -7.32 -4.39
CA LEU A 68 -13.84 -8.66 -3.82
C LEU A 68 -13.11 -8.68 -2.48
N ALA A 69 -11.92 -8.10 -2.40
CA ALA A 69 -11.17 -8.04 -1.14
C ALA A 69 -11.97 -7.37 -0.01
N TRP A 70 -12.80 -6.38 -0.35
CA TRP A 70 -13.64 -5.66 0.63
C TRP A 70 -14.94 -6.36 0.99
N SER A 71 -15.39 -7.31 0.17
CA SER A 71 -16.62 -8.07 0.41
C SER A 71 -16.42 -9.20 1.42
N PHE A 72 -15.17 -9.58 1.70
CA PHE A 72 -14.87 -10.61 2.68
C PHE A 72 -14.71 -9.97 4.07
N PRO A 73 -15.55 -10.36 5.07
CA PRO A 73 -15.34 -9.95 6.45
C PRO A 73 -14.07 -10.59 7.00
N PRO A 74 -13.35 -9.91 7.92
CA PRO A 74 -12.24 -10.53 8.63
C PRO A 74 -12.71 -11.79 9.34
N ASN A 75 -12.05 -12.91 9.09
CA ASN A 75 -12.34 -14.17 9.73
C ASN A 75 -11.39 -14.40 10.90
N GLU A 76 -11.92 -14.83 12.05
CA GLU A 76 -11.13 -15.32 13.18
C GLU A 76 -11.13 -16.84 13.14
N PHE A 77 -10.02 -17.42 12.70
CA PHE A 77 -9.84 -18.88 12.78
C PHE A 77 -9.15 -19.26 14.09
N LYS A 78 -9.78 -20.13 14.89
CA LYS A 78 -9.24 -20.59 16.18
C LYS A 78 -8.11 -21.62 16.01
N GLU A 79 -8.11 -22.40 14.92
CA GLU A 79 -7.07 -23.37 14.62
C GLU A 79 -6.62 -23.20 13.16
N VAL A 80 -5.38 -22.82 12.97
CA VAL A 80 -4.82 -22.51 11.65
C VAL A 80 -3.69 -23.49 11.34
N SER A 81 -3.80 -24.23 10.24
CA SER A 81 -2.73 -25.14 9.79
C SER A 81 -1.51 -24.37 9.28
N LEU A 82 -0.32 -24.94 9.38
CA LEU A 82 0.91 -24.34 8.84
C LEU A 82 0.83 -24.10 7.33
N ILE A 83 0.11 -24.97 6.61
CA ILE A 83 -0.13 -24.80 5.16
C ILE A 83 -0.96 -23.53 4.89
N TYR A 84 -1.97 -23.27 5.71
CA TYR A 84 -2.79 -22.06 5.57
C TYR A 84 -1.96 -20.80 5.86
N ILE A 85 -1.07 -20.85 6.87
CA ILE A 85 -0.14 -19.75 7.19
C ILE A 85 0.83 -19.51 6.02
N PHE A 86 1.34 -20.58 5.39
CA PHE A 86 2.17 -20.50 4.20
C PHE A 86 1.43 -19.76 3.06
N PHE A 87 0.19 -20.17 2.76
CA PHE A 87 -0.61 -19.48 1.73
C PHE A 87 -0.96 -18.04 2.13
N GLY A 88 -1.16 -17.77 3.41
CA GLY A 88 -1.34 -16.40 3.92
C GLY A 88 -0.12 -15.52 3.64
N GLY A 89 1.09 -16.03 3.92
CA GLY A 89 2.34 -15.35 3.56
C GLY A 89 2.49 -15.13 2.06
N PHE A 90 2.18 -16.16 1.27
CA PHE A 90 2.20 -16.10 -0.20
C PHE A 90 1.31 -14.98 -0.74
N VAL A 91 0.02 -14.96 -0.37
CA VAL A 91 -0.92 -13.95 -0.86
C VAL A 91 -0.62 -12.58 -0.27
N GLY A 92 -0.23 -12.53 1.02
CA GLY A 92 0.12 -11.31 1.71
C GLY A 92 1.29 -10.57 1.07
N VAL A 93 2.36 -11.27 0.65
CA VAL A 93 3.48 -10.64 -0.04
C VAL A 93 3.12 -10.19 -1.45
N CYS A 94 2.28 -10.94 -2.18
CA CYS A 94 1.78 -10.51 -3.48
C CYS A 94 1.00 -9.20 -3.36
N ALA A 95 0.13 -9.09 -2.36
CA ALA A 95 -0.62 -7.88 -2.07
C ALA A 95 0.29 -6.71 -1.63
N PHE A 96 1.32 -6.99 -0.84
CA PHE A 96 2.28 -5.98 -0.40
C PHE A 96 3.04 -5.31 -1.55
N ILE A 97 3.30 -6.05 -2.63
CA ILE A 97 3.97 -5.51 -3.84
C ILE A 97 3.01 -4.64 -4.66
N LEU A 98 1.70 -4.92 -4.60
CA LEU A 98 0.69 -4.18 -5.36
C LEU A 98 0.45 -2.80 -4.71
N PRO A 99 0.55 -1.71 -5.46
CA PRO A 99 0.24 -0.39 -4.93
C PRO A 99 -1.24 -0.30 -4.51
N GLY A 100 -1.49 0.27 -3.34
CA GLY A 100 -2.86 0.48 -2.82
C GLY A 100 -3.46 -0.71 -2.06
N ILE A 101 -2.78 -1.85 -1.96
CA ILE A 101 -3.20 -2.99 -1.14
C ILE A 101 -2.15 -3.24 -0.06
N SER A 102 -2.60 -3.35 1.19
CA SER A 102 -1.72 -3.67 2.31
C SER A 102 -1.62 -5.18 2.52
N GLY A 103 -0.39 -5.72 2.57
CA GLY A 103 -0.17 -7.14 2.87
C GLY A 103 -0.68 -7.53 4.27
N SER A 104 -0.55 -6.64 5.26
CA SER A 104 -1.10 -6.86 6.60
C SER A 104 -2.62 -6.90 6.61
N PHE A 105 -3.28 -6.10 5.78
CA PHE A 105 -4.72 -6.16 5.61
C PHE A 105 -5.17 -7.52 5.03
N ILE A 106 -4.41 -8.09 4.11
CA ILE A 106 -4.69 -9.45 3.62
C ILE A 106 -4.54 -10.50 4.73
N LEU A 107 -3.52 -10.39 5.59
CA LEU A 107 -3.39 -11.28 6.74
C LEU A 107 -4.56 -11.13 7.72
N LEU A 108 -5.08 -9.91 7.89
CA LEU A 108 -6.26 -9.63 8.70
C LEU A 108 -7.51 -10.28 8.09
N LEU A 109 -7.73 -10.12 6.77
CA LEU A 109 -8.85 -10.76 6.06
C LEU A 109 -8.79 -12.29 6.15
N LEU A 110 -7.58 -12.86 6.12
CA LEU A 110 -7.35 -14.29 6.29
C LEU A 110 -7.44 -14.74 7.76
N GLY A 111 -7.66 -13.83 8.71
CA GLY A 111 -7.79 -14.15 10.14
C GLY A 111 -6.51 -14.65 10.81
N ILE A 112 -5.34 -14.44 10.20
CA ILE A 112 -4.05 -14.90 10.73
C ILE A 112 -3.16 -13.78 11.24
N TYR A 113 -3.59 -12.52 11.13
CA TYR A 113 -2.79 -11.36 11.54
C TYR A 113 -2.39 -11.42 13.02
N GLU A 114 -3.36 -11.66 13.92
CA GLU A 114 -3.09 -11.76 15.36
C GLU A 114 -2.15 -12.92 15.69
N LEU A 115 -2.38 -14.09 15.05
CA LEU A 115 -1.50 -15.25 15.20
C LEU A 115 -0.05 -14.92 14.83
N VAL A 116 0.16 -14.16 13.75
CA VAL A 116 1.50 -13.72 13.33
C VAL A 116 2.12 -12.78 14.35
N ILE A 117 1.35 -11.80 14.85
CA ILE A 117 1.85 -10.86 15.88
C ILE A 117 2.22 -11.57 17.18
N ILE A 118 1.39 -12.51 17.64
CA ILE A 118 1.66 -13.32 18.83
C ILE A 118 2.90 -14.18 18.58
N SER A 119 3.00 -14.83 17.42
CA SER A 119 4.16 -15.65 17.05
C SER A 119 5.48 -14.89 16.99
N ILE A 120 5.46 -13.60 16.63
CA ILE A 120 6.62 -12.72 16.68
C ILE A 120 7.03 -12.47 18.14
N LYS A 121 6.06 -12.16 19.02
CA LYS A 121 6.30 -11.93 20.45
C LYS A 121 6.88 -13.16 21.15
N ASP A 122 6.30 -14.32 20.87
CA ASP A 122 6.63 -15.59 21.53
C ASP A 122 7.77 -16.34 20.83
N PHE A 123 8.36 -15.73 19.77
CA PHE A 123 9.40 -16.36 18.95
C PHE A 123 9.01 -17.75 18.43
N ASN A 124 7.74 -17.95 18.04
CA ASN A 124 7.28 -19.22 17.48
C ASN A 124 7.85 -19.41 16.06
N LEU A 125 9.06 -19.97 16.00
CA LEU A 125 9.80 -20.14 14.75
C LEU A 125 9.09 -21.06 13.74
N ILE A 126 8.22 -21.98 14.18
CA ILE A 126 7.50 -22.90 13.29
C ILE A 126 6.48 -22.09 12.45
N VAL A 127 5.68 -21.26 13.10
CA VAL A 127 4.70 -20.38 12.44
C VAL A 127 5.42 -19.35 11.56
N LEU A 128 6.44 -18.70 12.11
CA LEU A 128 7.19 -17.67 11.38
C LEU A 128 7.94 -18.22 10.17
N SER A 129 8.52 -19.43 10.27
CA SER A 129 9.19 -20.04 9.12
C SER A 129 8.22 -20.45 8.02
N SER A 130 7.03 -20.95 8.38
CA SER A 130 5.98 -21.25 7.41
C SER A 130 5.48 -19.99 6.67
N LEU A 131 5.22 -18.90 7.42
CA LEU A 131 4.85 -17.60 6.84
C LEU A 131 5.95 -17.08 5.91
N PHE A 132 7.20 -17.10 6.39
CA PHE A 132 8.35 -16.61 5.62
C PHE A 132 8.60 -17.42 4.35
N ALA A 133 8.47 -18.75 4.41
CA ALA A 133 8.56 -19.61 3.23
C ALA A 133 7.47 -19.27 2.22
N GLY A 134 6.23 -19.04 2.68
CA GLY A 134 5.13 -18.55 1.83
C GLY A 134 5.47 -17.21 1.18
N CYS A 135 5.97 -16.25 1.95
CA CYS A 135 6.41 -14.95 1.42
C CYS A 135 7.51 -15.09 0.36
N LEU A 136 8.52 -15.92 0.58
CA LEU A 136 9.61 -16.13 -0.39
C LEU A 136 9.09 -16.73 -1.71
N VAL A 137 8.29 -17.77 -1.62
CA VAL A 137 7.72 -18.41 -2.81
C VAL A 137 6.78 -17.46 -3.53
N GLY A 138 5.92 -16.75 -2.80
CA GLY A 138 5.01 -15.74 -3.35
C GLY A 138 5.77 -14.63 -4.07
N LEU A 139 6.81 -14.08 -3.45
CA LEU A 139 7.65 -13.05 -4.04
C LEU A 139 8.28 -13.50 -5.36
N LEU A 140 8.92 -14.68 -5.37
CA LEU A 140 9.61 -15.20 -6.55
C LEU A 140 8.67 -15.52 -7.71
N LEU A 141 7.50 -16.07 -7.41
CA LEU A 141 6.50 -16.38 -8.45
C LEU A 141 5.81 -15.11 -8.95
N PHE A 142 5.43 -14.22 -8.04
CA PHE A 142 4.72 -13.00 -8.38
C PHE A 142 5.56 -12.05 -9.24
N ILE A 143 6.85 -11.89 -8.94
CA ILE A 143 7.76 -11.09 -9.79
C ILE A 143 7.80 -11.63 -11.21
N ARG A 144 7.83 -12.95 -11.40
CA ARG A 144 7.80 -13.55 -12.75
C ARG A 144 6.49 -13.27 -13.47
N VAL A 145 5.35 -13.38 -12.75
CA VAL A 145 4.03 -13.06 -13.30
C VAL A 145 3.93 -11.59 -13.72
N VAL A 146 4.35 -10.68 -12.84
CA VAL A 146 4.32 -9.24 -13.14
C VAL A 146 5.26 -8.90 -14.29
N LYS A 147 6.47 -9.48 -14.33
CA LYS A 147 7.41 -9.29 -15.45
C LYS A 147 6.79 -9.74 -16.77
N LYS A 148 6.23 -10.93 -16.82
CA LYS A 148 5.57 -11.45 -18.01
C LYS A 148 4.37 -10.59 -18.42
N ALA A 149 3.53 -10.17 -17.45
CA ALA A 149 2.42 -9.28 -17.72
C ALA A 149 2.88 -7.92 -18.27
N TYR A 150 4.02 -7.41 -17.81
CA TYR A 150 4.60 -6.16 -18.31
C TYR A 150 5.11 -6.32 -19.77
N GLU A 151 5.69 -7.47 -20.10
CA GLU A 151 6.20 -7.76 -21.45
C GLU A 151 5.05 -8.02 -22.46
N ASP A 152 4.03 -8.82 -22.06
CA ASP A 152 2.96 -9.25 -22.96
C ASP A 152 1.76 -8.29 -23.00
N TYR A 153 1.45 -7.62 -21.87
CA TYR A 153 0.23 -6.81 -21.68
C TYR A 153 0.48 -5.48 -20.95
N PRO A 154 1.41 -4.62 -21.43
CA PRO A 154 1.82 -3.40 -20.71
C PRO A 154 0.66 -2.43 -20.44
N ASP A 155 -0.23 -2.22 -21.42
CA ASP A 155 -1.35 -1.29 -21.27
C ASP A 155 -2.38 -1.76 -20.24
N HIS A 156 -2.64 -3.08 -20.19
CA HIS A 156 -3.55 -3.66 -19.19
C HIS A 156 -2.96 -3.54 -17.78
N LEU A 157 -1.66 -3.84 -17.64
CA LEU A 157 -0.95 -3.75 -16.38
C LEU A 157 -0.87 -2.31 -15.87
N LEU A 158 -0.66 -1.36 -16.77
CA LEU A 158 -0.67 0.07 -16.45
C LEU A 158 -2.06 0.50 -15.95
N GLY A 159 -3.13 0.12 -16.64
CA GLY A 159 -4.50 0.37 -16.21
C GLY A 159 -4.82 -0.24 -14.85
N PHE A 160 -4.33 -1.46 -14.60
CA PHE A 160 -4.47 -2.15 -13.33
C PHE A 160 -3.79 -1.38 -12.19
N PHE A 161 -2.52 -1.02 -12.32
CA PHE A 161 -1.79 -0.27 -11.29
C PHE A 161 -2.33 1.14 -11.09
N TYR A 162 -2.69 1.82 -12.18
CA TYR A 162 -3.33 3.14 -12.11
C TYR A 162 -4.60 3.09 -11.26
N SER A 163 -5.45 2.11 -11.52
CA SER A 163 -6.69 1.90 -10.77
C SER A 163 -6.44 1.59 -9.31
N LEU A 164 -5.48 0.73 -8.98
CA LEU A 164 -5.12 0.42 -7.59
C LEU A 164 -4.73 1.68 -6.81
N VAL A 165 -3.86 2.52 -7.40
CA VAL A 165 -3.45 3.79 -6.78
C VAL A 165 -4.64 4.75 -6.68
N PHE A 166 -5.45 4.88 -7.73
CA PHE A 166 -6.62 5.75 -7.72
C PHE A 166 -7.64 5.34 -6.64
N LEU A 167 -7.95 4.06 -6.54
CA LEU A 167 -8.91 3.53 -5.56
C LEU A 167 -8.35 3.51 -4.13
N SER A 168 -7.03 3.56 -3.94
CA SER A 168 -6.45 3.69 -2.59
C SER A 168 -6.73 5.05 -1.94
N ILE A 169 -7.01 6.10 -2.74
CA ILE A 169 -7.33 7.44 -2.22
C ILE A 169 -8.62 7.42 -1.37
N PRO A 170 -9.80 7.00 -1.87
CA PRO A 170 -10.99 6.91 -1.03
C PRO A 170 -10.85 5.91 0.12
N LEU A 171 -10.01 4.87 -0.04
CA LEU A 171 -9.73 3.92 1.02
C LEU A 171 -9.09 4.58 2.25
N LEU A 172 -8.17 5.51 2.07
CA LEU A 172 -7.56 6.27 3.16
C LEU A 172 -8.59 7.01 4.02
N TRP A 173 -9.73 7.40 3.43
CA TRP A 173 -10.77 8.16 4.13
C TRP A 173 -11.82 7.27 4.79
N LYS A 174 -11.93 5.99 4.40
CA LYS A 174 -12.93 5.06 4.92
C LYS A 174 -12.48 4.28 6.16
N SER A 175 -11.18 4.21 6.48
CA SER A 175 -10.69 3.40 7.60
C SER A 175 -11.19 3.92 8.95
N ASP A 176 -11.95 3.09 9.67
CA ASP A 176 -12.53 3.38 10.99
C ASP A 176 -11.48 3.45 12.12
N GLU A 177 -10.25 3.02 11.85
CA GLU A 177 -9.12 3.11 12.78
C GLU A 177 -8.80 4.58 13.17
N TRP A 178 -9.27 5.52 12.36
CA TRP A 178 -9.15 6.95 12.57
C TRP A 178 -10.38 7.50 13.32
N LYS A 179 -10.88 6.83 14.35
CA LYS A 179 -11.92 7.35 15.23
C LYS A 179 -11.42 8.60 15.94
N ILE A 180 -11.56 9.73 15.28
CA ILE A 180 -11.25 11.02 15.80
C ILE A 180 -12.55 11.62 16.30
N SER A 181 -12.64 11.85 17.60
CA SER A 181 -13.57 12.84 18.15
C SER A 181 -13.24 14.15 17.47
N LEU A 182 -14.10 14.59 16.56
CA LEU A 182 -13.93 15.83 15.80
C LEU A 182 -13.90 17.04 16.77
N PRO A 183 -12.75 17.71 16.95
CA PRO A 183 -12.80 19.09 17.39
C PRO A 183 -13.02 19.94 16.13
N ASP A 184 -14.00 20.81 16.15
CA ASP A 184 -14.30 21.82 15.15
C ASP A 184 -14.12 21.45 13.67
N TYR A 185 -15.25 21.27 12.95
CA TYR A 185 -15.29 21.03 11.50
C TYR A 185 -14.42 22.00 10.68
N GLN A 186 -14.26 23.24 11.14
CA GLN A 186 -13.47 24.27 10.43
C GLN A 186 -11.96 23.98 10.46
N LEU A 187 -11.40 23.52 11.57
CA LEU A 187 -9.99 23.15 11.65
C LEU A 187 -9.64 21.96 10.75
N GLY A 188 -10.52 20.95 10.68
CA GLY A 188 -10.34 19.79 9.83
C GLY A 188 -10.22 20.12 8.33
N TYR A 189 -10.97 21.11 7.85
CA TYR A 189 -10.87 21.54 6.44
C TYR A 189 -9.55 22.26 6.14
N ILE A 190 -9.05 23.09 7.06
CA ILE A 190 -7.77 23.80 6.91
C ILE A 190 -6.62 22.81 6.90
N GLU A 191 -6.65 21.81 7.80
CA GLU A 191 -5.67 20.72 7.84
C GLU A 191 -5.67 19.93 6.54
N ALA A 192 -6.85 19.52 6.06
CA ALA A 192 -6.98 18.76 4.83
C ALA A 192 -6.49 19.56 3.61
N PHE A 193 -6.84 20.84 3.52
CA PHE A 193 -6.41 21.69 2.41
C PHE A 193 -4.89 21.90 2.41
N SER A 194 -4.31 22.20 3.55
CA SER A 194 -2.86 22.38 3.70
C SER A 194 -2.09 21.08 3.43
N GLY A 195 -2.59 19.94 3.92
CA GLY A 195 -2.01 18.63 3.67
C GLY A 195 -2.01 18.29 2.17
N LEU A 196 -3.13 18.52 1.49
CA LEU A 196 -3.24 18.23 0.06
C LEU A 196 -2.26 19.08 -0.76
N ILE A 197 -2.16 20.38 -0.50
CA ILE A 197 -1.22 21.26 -1.19
C ILE A 197 0.22 20.80 -0.97
N LEU A 198 0.58 20.47 0.26
CA LEU A 198 1.93 20.01 0.57
C LEU A 198 2.23 18.65 -0.05
N GLY A 199 1.27 17.72 -0.14
CA GLY A 199 1.42 16.45 -0.82
C GLY A 199 1.67 16.61 -2.33
N VAL A 200 0.91 17.48 -2.97
CA VAL A 200 1.11 17.84 -4.39
C VAL A 200 2.49 18.49 -4.59
N PHE A 201 2.82 19.48 -3.78
CA PHE A 201 4.12 20.19 -3.85
C PHE A 201 5.30 19.23 -3.65
N PHE A 202 5.17 18.28 -2.73
CA PHE A 202 6.20 17.28 -2.45
C PHE A 202 6.56 16.46 -3.70
N ILE A 203 5.57 16.00 -4.48
CA ILE A 203 5.82 15.27 -5.72
C ILE A 203 6.49 16.17 -6.76
N PHE A 204 6.06 17.44 -6.90
CA PHE A 204 6.73 18.39 -7.80
C PHE A 204 8.21 18.59 -7.42
N LEU A 205 8.50 18.71 -6.14
CA LEU A 205 9.86 18.86 -5.63
C LEU A 205 10.71 17.63 -5.98
N LEU A 206 10.20 16.43 -5.71
CA LEU A 206 10.89 15.18 -6.01
C LEU A 206 11.17 15.03 -7.51
N GLN A 207 10.23 15.41 -8.36
CA GLN A 207 10.42 15.35 -9.81
C GLN A 207 11.47 16.33 -10.31
N LYS A 208 11.45 17.56 -9.79
CA LYS A 208 12.47 18.56 -10.13
C LYS A 208 13.86 18.09 -9.71
N LEU A 209 13.99 17.51 -8.51
CA LEU A 209 15.24 16.92 -8.06
C LEU A 209 15.69 15.76 -8.97
N SER A 210 14.78 14.85 -9.29
CA SER A 210 15.07 13.70 -10.16
C SER A 210 15.49 14.12 -11.57
N SER A 211 14.92 15.18 -12.16
CA SER A 211 15.36 15.69 -13.47
C SER A 211 16.79 16.26 -13.40
N THR A 212 17.09 17.00 -12.34
CA THR A 212 18.45 17.57 -12.14
C THR A 212 19.54 16.50 -12.02
N PHE A 213 19.23 15.36 -11.35
CA PHE A 213 20.18 14.24 -11.24
C PHE A 213 20.28 13.36 -12.50
N ARG A 214 19.35 13.47 -13.43
CA ARG A 214 19.38 12.71 -14.69
C ARG A 214 20.24 13.41 -15.76
N ASP A 215 20.49 14.70 -15.60
CA ASP A 215 21.28 15.53 -16.51
C ASP A 215 22.76 15.65 -16.07
N ILE A 216 23.16 14.93 -14.99
CA ILE A 216 24.55 14.76 -14.51
C ILE A 216 25.02 13.33 -14.81
#